data_2b2f3dbef61d7e3cba57c1b0216290a7
#
_entry.id   2b2f3dbef61d7e3cba57c1b0216290a7
#
_cell.length_a   1.000
_cell.length_b   1.000
_cell.length_c   1.000
_cell.angle_alpha   90.00
_cell.angle_beta   90.00
_cell.angle_gamma   90.00
#
_symmetry.space_group_name_H-M   'P 1'
#
loop_
_entity.id
_entity.type
_entity.pdbx_description
1 polymer ?
#
loop_
_entity_poly.entity_id
_entity_poly.type
_entity_poly.pdbx_seq_one_letter_code
_entity_poly.pdbx_strand_id
1 'polypeptide(L)'
;MTRGRHGNIAIGLTLAALLLPTALAVAQPIKEKETMKLYRNGTRPSQNGPAEWLTGSVRIDPLNTAPSPARHGAARVTFEAGARTAWHTHPLGQTLIVTEGVGWTQCEGEPIVEIRAGDVIWCPPGHRHWHGATAATAMTHIAIQEAQDGKMVEWMEHVTDKEYLAGPPQAADTRR
;
A
#
# COMPACT_ATOMS: atom_id res chain seq x y z
N MET A 1 -43.35 89.94 44.57
CA MET A 1 -42.61 89.92 43.30
C MET A 1 -41.50 88.87 43.42
N THR A 2 -41.63 87.69 42.83
CA THR A 2 -40.49 86.78 42.39
C THR A 2 -41.06 85.64 41.58
N ARG A 3 -40.63 85.59 40.34
CA ARG A 3 -41.03 84.60 39.33
C ARG A 3 -40.31 83.25 39.58
N GLY A 4 -41.08 82.14 39.68
CA GLY A 4 -40.57 80.86 39.64
C GLY A 4 -40.27 80.36 38.19
N ARG A 5 -39.09 79.77 37.97
CA ARG A 5 -38.69 79.15 36.68
C ARG A 5 -39.01 77.68 36.80
N HIS A 6 -39.82 77.16 35.88
CA HIS A 6 -40.04 75.72 35.71
C HIS A 6 -38.91 75.19 34.82
N GLY A 7 -38.14 74.22 35.36
CA GLY A 7 -37.18 73.50 34.61
C GLY A 7 -37.78 72.23 34.04
N ASN A 8 -37.81 72.09 32.71
CA ASN A 8 -38.21 70.83 32.04
C ASN A 8 -37.06 69.85 32.07
N ILE A 9 -37.30 68.67 32.71
CA ILE A 9 -36.40 67.55 32.67
C ILE A 9 -36.80 66.69 31.46
N ALA A 10 -35.96 66.66 30.41
CA ALA A 10 -36.09 65.75 29.29
C ALA A 10 -35.45 64.40 29.66
N ILE A 11 -36.28 63.34 29.76
CA ILE A 11 -35.80 61.92 29.95
C ILE A 11 -35.46 61.37 28.57
N GLY A 12 -34.16 61.28 28.28
CA GLY A 12 -33.68 60.61 27.08
C GLY A 12 -33.75 59.09 27.24
N LEU A 13 -34.62 58.44 26.48
CA LEU A 13 -34.65 56.97 26.35
C LEU A 13 -33.52 56.55 25.40
N THR A 14 -32.43 56.00 25.93
CA THR A 14 -31.40 55.32 25.16
C THR A 14 -31.84 53.89 24.85
N LEU A 15 -32.19 53.64 23.60
CA LEU A 15 -32.49 52.28 23.09
C LEU A 15 -31.16 51.54 22.84
N ALA A 16 -30.80 50.61 23.77
CA ALA A 16 -29.65 49.73 23.57
C ALA A 16 -30.06 48.58 22.64
N ALA A 17 -29.58 48.62 21.41
CA ALA A 17 -29.75 47.52 20.45
C ALA A 17 -28.83 46.37 20.86
N LEU A 18 -29.39 45.29 21.34
CA LEU A 18 -28.67 44.01 21.54
C LEU A 18 -28.38 43.36 20.19
N LEU A 19 -27.16 43.46 19.73
CA LEU A 19 -26.64 42.70 18.61
C LEU A 19 -26.38 41.25 19.10
N LEU A 20 -27.28 40.32 18.81
CA LEU A 20 -27.05 38.89 18.99
C LEU A 20 -26.08 38.40 17.93
N PRO A 21 -24.96 37.71 18.28
CA PRO A 21 -24.08 37.15 17.29
C PRO A 21 -24.80 35.97 16.60
N THR A 22 -25.06 36.09 15.31
CA THR A 22 -25.47 34.97 14.46
C THR A 22 -24.31 34.02 14.30
N ALA A 23 -24.28 32.96 15.11
CA ALA A 23 -23.33 31.87 14.92
C ALA A 23 -23.64 31.20 13.57
N LEU A 24 -22.77 31.36 12.58
CA LEU A 24 -22.79 30.53 11.37
C LEU A 24 -22.49 29.09 11.81
N ALA A 25 -23.50 28.26 11.80
CA ALA A 25 -23.32 26.82 11.96
C ALA A 25 -22.60 26.29 10.71
N VAL A 26 -21.30 26.05 10.84
CA VAL A 26 -20.54 25.32 9.80
C VAL A 26 -21.08 23.91 9.75
N ALA A 27 -21.83 23.60 8.69
CA ALA A 27 -22.33 22.24 8.45
C ALA A 27 -21.12 21.29 8.37
N GLN A 28 -21.06 20.33 9.28
CA GLN A 28 -20.06 19.24 9.23
C GLN A 28 -20.28 18.46 7.93
N PRO A 29 -19.22 18.16 7.18
CA PRO A 29 -19.36 17.34 5.97
C PRO A 29 -20.01 15.99 6.37
N ILE A 30 -21.10 15.65 5.70
CA ILE A 30 -21.77 14.37 5.89
C ILE A 30 -20.78 13.31 5.45
N LYS A 31 -20.23 12.53 6.40
CA LYS A 31 -19.35 11.41 6.11
C LYS A 31 -20.18 10.37 5.34
N GLU A 32 -19.96 10.27 4.04
CA GLU A 32 -20.63 9.29 3.20
C GLU A 32 -20.41 7.89 3.80
N LYS A 33 -21.50 7.13 3.96
CA LYS A 33 -21.42 5.79 4.55
C LYS A 33 -20.64 4.89 3.58
N GLU A 34 -19.42 4.51 3.93
CA GLU A 34 -18.66 3.57 3.12
C GLU A 34 -19.40 2.22 3.06
N THR A 35 -19.61 1.74 1.83
CA THR A 35 -20.25 0.45 1.56
C THR A 35 -19.20 -0.55 1.09
N MET A 36 -19.53 -1.85 1.20
CA MET A 36 -18.69 -2.93 0.67
C MET A 36 -18.41 -2.69 -0.82
N LYS A 37 -17.13 -2.79 -1.21
CA LYS A 37 -16.67 -2.71 -2.60
C LYS A 37 -16.34 -4.11 -3.10
N LEU A 38 -17.02 -4.55 -4.17
CA LEU A 38 -16.73 -5.81 -4.86
C LEU A 38 -15.93 -5.50 -6.13
N TYR A 39 -14.72 -6.01 -6.20
CA TYR A 39 -13.90 -6.00 -7.42
C TYR A 39 -13.95 -7.38 -8.06
N ARG A 40 -14.66 -7.51 -9.17
CA ARG A 40 -14.75 -8.78 -9.88
C ARG A 40 -13.44 -9.08 -10.61
N ASN A 41 -13.08 -10.37 -10.66
CA ASN A 41 -11.90 -10.80 -11.41
C ASN A 41 -11.98 -10.34 -12.89
N GLY A 42 -10.85 -9.86 -13.42
CA GLY A 42 -10.75 -9.38 -14.80
C GLY A 42 -11.36 -8.00 -15.08
N THR A 43 -11.89 -7.29 -14.08
CA THR A 43 -12.46 -5.93 -14.28
C THR A 43 -11.42 -4.81 -14.21
N ARG A 44 -10.22 -5.11 -13.74
CA ARG A 44 -9.10 -4.17 -13.70
C ARG A 44 -8.07 -4.56 -14.77
N PRO A 45 -7.53 -3.61 -15.53
CA PRO A 45 -6.55 -3.93 -16.55
C PRO A 45 -5.27 -4.49 -15.92
N SER A 46 -4.75 -5.56 -16.52
CA SER A 46 -3.40 -6.05 -16.23
C SER A 46 -2.36 -5.05 -16.72
N GLN A 47 -1.22 -5.01 -16.06
CA GLN A 47 -0.08 -4.17 -16.39
C GLN A 47 1.14 -5.05 -16.64
N ASN A 48 1.98 -4.66 -17.59
CA ASN A 48 3.31 -5.25 -17.71
C ASN A 48 4.20 -4.68 -16.60
N GLY A 49 4.99 -5.54 -16.00
CA GLY A 49 5.96 -5.12 -15.00
C GLY A 49 6.99 -4.17 -15.61
N PRO A 50 7.29 -3.00 -14.99
CA PRO A 50 8.29 -2.07 -15.51
C PRO A 50 9.68 -2.71 -15.53
N ALA A 51 10.38 -2.60 -16.67
CA ALA A 51 11.73 -3.15 -16.83
C ALA A 51 12.78 -2.47 -15.92
N GLU A 52 12.45 -1.33 -15.35
CA GLU A 52 13.27 -0.64 -14.34
C GLU A 52 13.41 -1.46 -13.04
N TRP A 53 12.39 -2.25 -12.70
CA TRP A 53 12.32 -2.99 -11.42
C TRP A 53 12.17 -4.50 -11.60
N LEU A 54 11.97 -4.95 -12.83
CA LEU A 54 11.65 -6.36 -13.12
C LEU A 54 12.48 -6.84 -14.30
N THR A 55 13.11 -8.00 -14.14
CA THR A 55 13.81 -8.69 -15.20
C THR A 55 12.88 -9.75 -15.80
N GLY A 56 12.86 -9.87 -17.13
CA GLY A 56 12.02 -10.81 -17.84
C GLY A 56 10.57 -10.36 -17.99
N SER A 57 9.67 -11.28 -18.29
CA SER A 57 8.25 -11.00 -18.52
C SER A 57 7.45 -11.17 -17.22
N VAL A 58 6.85 -10.09 -16.75
CA VAL A 58 6.04 -10.08 -15.52
C VAL A 58 4.70 -9.39 -15.79
N ARG A 59 3.60 -10.02 -15.39
CA ARG A 59 2.26 -9.44 -15.41
C ARG A 59 1.80 -9.11 -14.01
N ILE A 60 1.25 -7.92 -13.83
CA ILE A 60 0.72 -7.42 -12.57
C ILE A 60 -0.78 -7.17 -12.73
N ASP A 61 -1.59 -7.89 -11.95
CA ASP A 61 -3.05 -7.73 -11.87
C ASP A 61 -3.39 -7.08 -10.54
N PRO A 62 -3.77 -5.77 -10.49
CA PRO A 62 -4.14 -5.11 -9.25
C PRO A 62 -5.38 -5.77 -8.63
N LEU A 63 -5.32 -6.13 -7.34
CA LEU A 63 -6.44 -6.74 -6.60
C LEU A 63 -7.18 -5.72 -5.75
N ASN A 64 -6.45 -5.00 -4.91
CA ASN A 64 -7.03 -4.05 -3.99
C ASN A 64 -6.03 -2.95 -3.59
N THR A 65 -6.56 -1.76 -3.34
CA THR A 65 -5.89 -0.69 -2.58
C THR A 65 -6.91 -0.19 -1.59
N ALA A 66 -6.64 -0.41 -0.31
CA ALA A 66 -7.58 -0.04 0.74
C ALA A 66 -7.66 1.48 0.90
N PRO A 67 -8.86 2.05 1.11
CA PRO A 67 -9.00 3.47 1.45
C PRO A 67 -8.52 3.74 2.88
N SER A 68 -8.13 4.99 3.15
CA SER A 68 -7.81 5.43 4.52
C SER A 68 -8.99 5.15 5.48
N PRO A 69 -8.72 4.71 6.74
CA PRO A 69 -7.41 4.66 7.42
C PRO A 69 -6.59 3.39 7.13
N ALA A 70 -7.13 2.40 6.41
CA ALA A 70 -6.36 1.25 5.98
C ALA A 70 -5.30 1.65 4.96
N ARG A 71 -4.19 0.88 4.90
CA ARG A 71 -3.01 1.24 4.11
C ARG A 71 -2.52 0.12 3.21
N HIS A 72 -3.18 -1.05 3.26
CA HIS A 72 -2.73 -2.20 2.49
C HIS A 72 -3.08 -2.09 1.01
N GLY A 73 -2.19 -2.61 0.18
CA GLY A 73 -2.41 -2.90 -1.22
C GLY A 73 -2.13 -4.36 -1.52
N ALA A 74 -2.81 -4.90 -2.51
CA ALA A 74 -2.59 -6.26 -2.97
C ALA A 74 -2.59 -6.34 -4.50
N ALA A 75 -1.73 -7.20 -5.04
CA ALA A 75 -1.69 -7.52 -6.46
C ALA A 75 -1.40 -9.01 -6.65
N ARG A 76 -1.95 -9.60 -7.71
CA ARG A 76 -1.48 -10.86 -8.24
C ARG A 76 -0.34 -10.56 -9.21
N VAL A 77 0.78 -11.23 -9.05
CA VAL A 77 1.96 -11.05 -9.89
C VAL A 77 2.36 -12.40 -10.48
N THR A 78 2.37 -12.46 -11.81
CA THR A 78 2.80 -13.65 -12.56
C THR A 78 4.14 -13.39 -13.19
N PHE A 79 5.10 -14.22 -12.90
CA PHE A 79 6.45 -14.23 -13.45
C PHE A 79 6.57 -15.39 -14.42
N GLU A 80 6.93 -15.11 -15.66
CA GLU A 80 7.34 -16.16 -16.61
C GLU A 80 8.70 -16.75 -16.20
N ALA A 81 9.05 -17.92 -16.72
CA ALA A 81 10.33 -18.58 -16.42
C ALA A 81 11.50 -17.60 -16.59
N GLY A 82 12.40 -17.53 -15.62
CA GLY A 82 13.53 -16.61 -15.59
C GLY A 82 13.23 -15.19 -15.11
N ALA A 83 11.95 -14.81 -14.98
CA ALA A 83 11.56 -13.47 -14.54
C ALA A 83 11.67 -13.30 -13.02
N ARG A 84 12.08 -12.11 -12.59
CA ARG A 84 12.29 -11.79 -11.18
C ARG A 84 12.20 -10.30 -10.89
N THR A 85 12.03 -9.94 -9.63
CA THR A 85 12.13 -8.55 -9.15
C THR A 85 13.60 -8.10 -9.09
N ALA A 86 13.84 -6.81 -9.08
CA ALA A 86 15.03 -6.22 -8.50
C ALA A 86 15.08 -6.49 -6.99
N TRP A 87 16.22 -6.25 -6.35
CA TRP A 87 16.31 -6.12 -4.90
C TRP A 87 15.40 -4.98 -4.43
N HIS A 88 14.70 -5.16 -3.33
CA HIS A 88 13.79 -4.14 -2.80
C HIS A 88 13.51 -4.35 -1.31
N THR A 89 12.92 -3.33 -0.68
CA THR A 89 12.42 -3.38 0.70
C THR A 89 10.98 -2.88 0.79
N HIS A 90 10.31 -3.24 1.86
CA HIS A 90 9.00 -2.71 2.23
C HIS A 90 9.05 -2.08 3.62
N PRO A 91 8.54 -0.85 3.81
CA PRO A 91 8.64 -0.15 5.10
C PRO A 91 7.91 -0.86 6.24
N LEU A 92 6.83 -1.58 5.93
CA LEU A 92 6.02 -2.33 6.91
C LEU A 92 6.00 -3.84 6.64
N GLY A 93 6.95 -4.33 5.82
CA GLY A 93 7.04 -5.73 5.43
C GLY A 93 6.09 -6.10 4.29
N GLN A 94 6.23 -7.34 3.82
CA GLN A 94 5.43 -7.90 2.73
C GLN A 94 5.04 -9.34 3.03
N THR A 95 3.80 -9.70 2.73
CA THR A 95 3.35 -11.09 2.67
C THR A 95 3.22 -11.50 1.21
N LEU A 96 3.82 -12.64 0.86
CA LEU A 96 3.61 -13.32 -0.43
C LEU A 96 2.86 -14.62 -0.18
N ILE A 97 1.83 -14.88 -0.99
CA ILE A 97 1.09 -16.14 -1.00
C ILE A 97 1.26 -16.72 -2.39
N VAL A 98 2.05 -17.78 -2.52
CA VAL A 98 2.24 -18.44 -3.81
C VAL A 98 0.97 -19.21 -4.19
N THR A 99 0.42 -18.90 -5.36
CA THR A 99 -0.84 -19.51 -5.82
C THR A 99 -0.62 -20.55 -6.91
N GLU A 100 0.43 -20.38 -7.72
CA GLU A 100 0.70 -21.27 -8.87
C GLU A 100 2.20 -21.36 -9.11
N GLY A 101 2.65 -22.54 -9.58
CA GLY A 101 4.01 -22.78 -10.06
C GLY A 101 5.05 -22.92 -8.97
N VAL A 102 6.30 -22.66 -9.36
CA VAL A 102 7.49 -22.74 -8.50
C VAL A 102 8.35 -21.49 -8.72
N GLY A 103 8.78 -20.90 -7.66
CA GLY A 103 9.61 -19.69 -7.69
C GLY A 103 10.78 -19.76 -6.72
N TRP A 104 11.54 -18.71 -6.69
CA TRP A 104 12.65 -18.48 -5.79
C TRP A 104 12.50 -17.14 -5.08
N THR A 105 12.98 -17.09 -3.84
CA THR A 105 13.11 -15.86 -3.05
C THR A 105 14.40 -15.88 -2.27
N GLN A 106 14.92 -14.70 -1.94
CA GLN A 106 16.12 -14.56 -1.13
C GLN A 106 16.04 -13.29 -0.30
N CYS A 107 16.33 -13.37 1.00
CA CYS A 107 16.73 -12.22 1.80
C CYS A 107 18.25 -12.03 1.68
N GLU A 108 18.71 -10.77 1.73
CA GLU A 108 20.12 -10.45 1.63
C GLU A 108 20.94 -11.18 2.72
N GLY A 109 22.06 -11.80 2.31
CA GLY A 109 22.90 -12.58 3.19
C GLY A 109 22.42 -14.00 3.51
N GLU A 110 21.22 -14.38 3.05
CA GLU A 110 20.66 -15.72 3.21
C GLU A 110 20.73 -16.53 1.91
N PRO A 111 20.61 -17.86 1.98
CA PRO A 111 20.52 -18.68 0.77
C PRO A 111 19.21 -18.41 0.02
N ILE A 112 19.24 -18.66 -1.30
CA ILE A 112 18.02 -18.69 -2.11
C ILE A 112 17.13 -19.84 -1.61
N VAL A 113 15.84 -19.57 -1.45
CA VAL A 113 14.83 -20.55 -1.03
C VAL A 113 13.84 -20.78 -2.18
N GLU A 114 13.58 -22.06 -2.47
CA GLU A 114 12.50 -22.42 -3.38
C GLU A 114 11.15 -22.27 -2.68
N ILE A 115 10.19 -21.68 -3.39
CA ILE A 115 8.81 -21.45 -2.94
C ILE A 115 7.84 -22.07 -3.94
N ARG A 116 6.74 -22.66 -3.44
CA ARG A 116 5.77 -23.42 -4.22
C ARG A 116 4.34 -22.99 -3.92
N ALA A 117 3.42 -23.31 -4.80
CA ALA A 117 1.99 -23.08 -4.58
C ALA A 117 1.54 -23.63 -3.20
N GLY A 118 0.90 -22.74 -2.42
CA GLY A 118 0.49 -22.98 -1.03
C GLY A 118 1.42 -22.36 0.02
N ASP A 119 2.66 -22.02 -0.34
CA ASP A 119 3.59 -21.38 0.59
C ASP A 119 3.20 -19.94 0.88
N VAL A 120 3.45 -19.52 2.12
CA VAL A 120 3.30 -18.13 2.59
C VAL A 120 4.64 -17.65 3.10
N ILE A 121 5.11 -16.55 2.54
CA ILE A 121 6.39 -15.93 2.89
C ILE A 121 6.11 -14.60 3.59
N TRP A 122 6.75 -14.36 4.71
CA TRP A 122 6.78 -13.06 5.36
C TRP A 122 8.16 -12.43 5.26
N CYS A 123 8.24 -11.29 4.58
CA CYS A 123 9.44 -10.46 4.51
C CYS A 123 9.30 -9.33 5.53
N PRO A 124 10.11 -9.28 6.60
CA PRO A 124 9.99 -8.27 7.64
C PRO A 124 10.25 -6.84 7.14
N PRO A 125 9.80 -5.81 7.88
CA PRO A 125 10.06 -4.42 7.53
C PRO A 125 11.54 -4.11 7.31
N GLY A 126 11.84 -3.42 6.19
CA GLY A 126 13.20 -3.00 5.84
C GLY A 126 14.15 -4.11 5.40
N HIS A 127 13.75 -5.38 5.42
CA HIS A 127 14.60 -6.47 4.93
C HIS A 127 14.68 -6.43 3.40
N ARG A 128 15.91 -6.35 2.92
CA ARG A 128 16.21 -6.37 1.49
C ARG A 128 16.06 -7.80 0.95
N HIS A 129 15.22 -7.94 -0.07
CA HIS A 129 14.91 -9.25 -0.66
C HIS A 129 14.55 -9.12 -2.15
N TRP A 130 14.51 -10.26 -2.82
CA TRP A 130 13.93 -10.40 -4.14
C TRP A 130 13.13 -11.70 -4.23
N HIS A 131 12.24 -11.79 -5.21
CA HIS A 131 11.48 -13.00 -5.55
C HIS A 131 11.17 -13.04 -7.03
N GLY A 132 10.87 -14.25 -7.54
CA GLY A 132 10.54 -14.46 -8.94
C GLY A 132 10.28 -15.94 -9.25
N ALA A 133 10.14 -16.22 -10.53
CA ALA A 133 10.05 -17.58 -11.07
C ALA A 133 11.37 -18.33 -10.93
N THR A 134 11.38 -19.66 -11.16
CA THR A 134 12.64 -20.39 -11.40
C THR A 134 13.13 -20.14 -12.83
N ALA A 135 14.33 -20.56 -13.15
CA ALA A 135 14.84 -20.47 -14.51
C ALA A 135 14.02 -21.29 -15.55
N ALA A 136 13.25 -22.28 -15.08
CA ALA A 136 12.56 -23.24 -15.93
C ALA A 136 11.02 -23.21 -15.82
N THR A 137 10.46 -22.67 -14.74
CA THR A 137 9.01 -22.70 -14.47
C THR A 137 8.50 -21.30 -14.11
N ALA A 138 7.31 -20.95 -14.57
CA ALA A 138 6.60 -19.76 -14.15
C ALA A 138 6.13 -19.87 -12.69
N MET A 139 5.87 -18.72 -12.05
CA MET A 139 5.32 -18.63 -10.70
C MET A 139 4.33 -17.48 -10.61
N THR A 140 3.24 -17.71 -9.90
CA THR A 140 2.27 -16.66 -9.55
C THR A 140 2.11 -16.57 -8.03
N HIS A 141 2.10 -15.36 -7.51
CA HIS A 141 1.77 -15.11 -6.11
C HIS A 141 0.82 -13.91 -5.95
N ILE A 142 0.20 -13.82 -4.78
CA ILE A 142 -0.43 -12.60 -4.30
C ILE A 142 0.56 -11.90 -3.38
N ALA A 143 0.88 -10.64 -3.70
CA ALA A 143 1.67 -9.77 -2.85
C ALA A 143 0.75 -8.85 -2.06
N ILE A 144 0.99 -8.73 -0.75
CA ILE A 144 0.24 -7.88 0.17
C ILE A 144 1.25 -7.07 0.98
N GLN A 145 1.15 -5.75 0.94
CA GLN A 145 2.00 -4.82 1.70
C GLN A 145 1.23 -3.58 2.13
N GLU A 146 1.73 -2.90 3.15
CA GLU A 146 1.16 -1.65 3.63
C GLU A 146 2.02 -0.46 3.24
N ALA A 147 1.35 0.70 3.04
CA ALA A 147 2.05 1.96 2.83
C ALA A 147 2.44 2.61 4.16
N GLN A 148 3.64 3.16 4.23
CA GLN A 148 4.06 4.12 5.24
C GLN A 148 4.43 5.42 4.54
N ASP A 149 3.81 6.53 4.95
CA ASP A 149 4.02 7.86 4.35
C ASP A 149 3.85 7.89 2.81
N GLY A 150 2.88 7.08 2.32
CA GLY A 150 2.58 6.94 0.89
C GLY A 150 3.50 6.00 0.11
N LYS A 151 4.54 5.42 0.72
CA LYS A 151 5.45 4.47 0.10
C LYS A 151 5.10 3.03 0.50
N MET A 152 5.03 2.12 -0.47
CA MET A 152 4.84 0.69 -0.23
C MET A 152 6.12 -0.12 -0.48
N VAL A 153 7.03 0.36 -1.30
CA VAL A 153 8.23 -0.34 -1.74
C VAL A 153 9.35 0.67 -2.00
N GLU A 154 10.57 0.25 -1.76
CA GLU A 154 11.79 0.95 -2.20
C GLU A 154 12.60 0.01 -3.07
N TRP A 155 12.68 0.37 -4.36
CA TRP A 155 13.38 -0.42 -5.38
C TRP A 155 14.86 -0.10 -5.39
N MET A 156 15.67 -1.13 -5.64
CA MET A 156 17.12 -1.09 -5.66
C MET A 156 17.65 -1.67 -6.98
N GLU A 157 18.90 -2.12 -7.02
CA GLU A 157 19.50 -2.68 -8.22
C GLU A 157 18.88 -4.03 -8.60
N HIS A 158 18.99 -4.36 -9.88
CA HIS A 158 18.59 -5.66 -10.38
C HIS A 158 19.41 -6.80 -9.77
N VAL A 159 18.75 -7.93 -9.51
CA VAL A 159 19.43 -9.19 -9.22
C VAL A 159 20.17 -9.62 -10.49
N THR A 160 21.47 -9.78 -10.41
CA THR A 160 22.28 -10.20 -11.55
C THR A 160 21.97 -11.63 -11.97
N ASP A 161 22.24 -11.98 -13.24
CA ASP A 161 22.09 -13.36 -13.69
C ASP A 161 22.96 -14.33 -12.89
N LYS A 162 24.15 -13.90 -12.48
CA LYS A 162 25.05 -14.69 -11.64
C LYS A 162 24.45 -15.02 -10.28
N GLU A 163 23.84 -14.03 -9.61
CA GLU A 163 23.16 -14.24 -8.32
C GLU A 163 21.95 -15.16 -8.49
N TYR A 164 21.10 -14.83 -9.45
CA TYR A 164 19.88 -15.60 -9.71
C TYR A 164 20.15 -17.06 -10.11
N LEU A 165 21.08 -17.28 -11.04
CA LEU A 165 21.40 -18.64 -11.54
C LEU A 165 22.20 -19.48 -10.55
N ALA A 166 22.66 -18.92 -9.42
CA ALA A 166 23.20 -19.71 -8.34
C ALA A 166 22.17 -20.70 -7.78
N GLY A 167 20.89 -20.34 -7.84
CA GLY A 167 19.78 -21.20 -7.40
C GLY A 167 19.80 -21.54 -5.92
N PRO A 168 18.78 -22.24 -5.42
CA PRO A 168 18.78 -22.77 -4.07
C PRO A 168 19.90 -23.80 -3.87
N PRO A 169 20.48 -23.88 -2.64
CA PRO A 169 21.42 -24.94 -2.31
C PRO A 169 20.79 -26.31 -2.61
N GLN A 170 21.54 -27.18 -3.25
CA GLN A 170 21.07 -28.56 -3.44
C GLN A 170 20.87 -29.21 -2.07
N ALA A 171 19.68 -29.80 -1.86
CA ALA A 171 19.45 -30.61 -0.67
C ALA A 171 20.55 -31.68 -0.60
N ALA A 172 21.27 -31.74 0.52
CA ALA A 172 22.22 -32.81 0.74
C ALA A 172 21.49 -34.17 0.57
N ASP A 173 21.96 -35.01 -0.31
CA ASP A 173 21.39 -36.37 -0.50
C ASP A 173 21.55 -37.15 0.81
N THR A 174 20.49 -37.13 1.63
CA THR A 174 20.45 -37.84 2.90
C THR A 174 20.16 -39.36 2.72
N ARG A 175 20.18 -39.84 1.49
CA ARG A 175 20.06 -41.27 1.19
C ARG A 175 21.46 -41.94 1.22
N ARG A 176 21.97 -42.19 2.42
CA ARG A 176 23.00 -43.21 2.70
C ARG A 176 22.54 -44.12 3.80
#